data_b30bb2dca2e8d13dd4bf80a2e5eadc7c
#
_entry.id   b30bb2dca2e8d13dd4bf80a2e5eadc7c
#
_cell.length_a   1.000
_cell.length_b   1.000
_cell.length_c   1.000
_cell.angle_alpha   90.00
_cell.angle_beta   90.00
_cell.angle_gamma   90.00
#
_symmetry.space_group_name_H-M   'P 1'
#
loop_
_entity.id
_entity.type
_entity.pdbx_description
1 polymer ?
#
loop_
_entity_poly.entity_id
_entity_poly.type
_entity_poly.pdbx_seq_one_letter_code
_entity_poly.pdbx_strand_id
1 'polypeptide(L)'
;MEHMEKKLSECLNSCRDSFRRTIELNGDTDPLIKNIVFDSKKVLPGSLFFALPGLHVHGNDFAEQAIHAGACAVIFEGSLPEKALQAAKRQNAVLLRVDDSRFAMSPFSAAFYEYPGNKLCVAGVTGTEGKSSTVFFIWQLLRLAGKKAGFISTVQYSLGGEAVDNPEHQTTPEAPIVQEQLYRMAENGCEFAVVESSSHGLSVKTNRLGDVPFDTAAMMNVNHEHLEFHGTYECYKNDKANLFRKMTGHDHVKHIAGTPKTFKPLGIVNAADPAAEDFVKAAARLCESPSVSPVCSVPVAGFVPPKELQNAADFSGGSTLNVRDDASGAHGAALNAVNKSLYAAGLYRIENVTETEQGLSFDLCRKGSADIHVKAPLSGAFNACNVTAAILLVAQMTEKDVQEIAALARHLNPVRGRMSPICKGQPFEVLVDYAHTPSSFYTVFPPLRQKTKGRIISLFGSGGERDTQKRPVQGKIASEYSDIVILTDEDPRGEEPMELLEMIAAGCTSLKRNETLFLIPDRKAAIRKAFSLARPGDAVLLLGKSHENSIIYKDRVIPYDEIKEAETALAEMGYTGE
;
A
#
# COMPACT_ATOMS: atom_id res chain seq x y z
N MET A 1 13.24 -25.77 6.30
CA MET A 1 12.52 -24.87 7.23
C MET A 1 11.52 -25.73 7.97
N GLU A 2 11.63 -25.79 9.29
CA GLU A 2 10.60 -26.44 10.10
C GLU A 2 9.28 -25.71 9.88
N HIS A 3 8.24 -26.44 9.52
CA HIS A 3 6.90 -25.89 9.41
C HIS A 3 6.39 -25.60 10.83
N MET A 4 5.89 -24.39 11.06
CA MET A 4 5.22 -24.06 12.32
C MET A 4 4.05 -25.03 12.51
N GLU A 5 4.03 -25.70 13.67
CA GLU A 5 2.94 -26.58 14.06
C GLU A 5 2.53 -26.25 15.51
N LYS A 6 1.23 -26.08 15.77
CA LYS A 6 0.71 -25.76 17.10
C LYS A 6 -0.60 -26.48 17.38
N LYS A 7 -0.81 -26.88 18.61
CA LYS A 7 -2.12 -27.35 19.05
C LYS A 7 -3.14 -26.23 19.02
N LEU A 8 -4.37 -26.58 18.65
CA LEU A 8 -5.49 -25.62 18.61
C LEU A 8 -5.66 -24.91 19.96
N SER A 9 -5.58 -25.67 21.07
CA SER A 9 -5.68 -25.15 22.44
C SER A 9 -4.61 -24.12 22.75
N GLU A 10 -3.36 -24.31 22.27
CA GLU A 10 -2.26 -23.36 22.48
C GLU A 10 -2.54 -22.04 21.75
N CYS A 11 -3.04 -22.09 20.50
CA CYS A 11 -3.44 -20.90 19.76
C CYS A 11 -4.57 -20.16 20.46
N LEU A 12 -5.63 -20.87 20.88
CA LEU A 12 -6.77 -20.28 21.57
C LEU A 12 -6.40 -19.68 22.93
N ASN A 13 -5.49 -20.32 23.68
CA ASN A 13 -5.00 -19.80 24.96
C ASN A 13 -4.14 -18.53 24.79
N SER A 14 -3.46 -18.40 23.67
CA SER A 14 -2.63 -17.23 23.36
C SER A 14 -3.43 -16.06 22.75
N CYS A 15 -4.65 -16.29 22.25
CA CYS A 15 -5.49 -15.23 21.71
C CYS A 15 -5.89 -14.21 22.79
N ARG A 16 -6.15 -12.96 22.39
CA ARG A 16 -6.65 -11.92 23.31
C ARG A 16 -7.98 -12.30 23.94
N ASP A 17 -8.22 -11.89 25.16
CA ASP A 17 -9.43 -12.25 25.93
C ASP A 17 -10.74 -11.88 25.20
N SER A 18 -10.78 -10.78 24.46
CA SER A 18 -11.94 -10.38 23.66
C SER A 18 -12.33 -11.43 22.63
N PHE A 19 -11.36 -12.03 21.97
CA PHE A 19 -11.58 -13.10 21.00
C PHE A 19 -12.01 -14.41 21.68
N ARG A 20 -11.41 -14.75 22.81
CA ARG A 20 -11.73 -16.00 23.55
C ARG A 20 -13.17 -16.05 24.06
N ARG A 21 -13.79 -14.90 24.38
CA ARG A 21 -15.17 -14.82 24.88
C ARG A 21 -16.24 -15.09 23.83
N THR A 22 -15.90 -15.00 22.55
CA THR A 22 -16.84 -15.15 21.44
C THR A 22 -16.76 -16.49 20.74
N ILE A 23 -16.01 -17.47 21.29
CA ILE A 23 -15.82 -18.78 20.68
C ILE A 23 -16.76 -19.83 21.28
N GLU A 24 -17.57 -20.45 20.43
CA GLU A 24 -18.22 -21.72 20.72
C GLU A 24 -17.43 -22.85 20.04
N LEU A 25 -16.93 -23.79 20.84
CA LEU A 25 -16.14 -24.92 20.40
C LEU A 25 -17.00 -26.18 20.34
N ASN A 26 -17.04 -26.87 19.20
CA ASN A 26 -17.66 -28.17 19.00
C ASN A 26 -16.61 -29.16 18.53
N GLY A 27 -16.29 -30.15 19.36
CA GLY A 27 -15.32 -31.22 19.12
C GLY A 27 -14.51 -31.53 20.37
N ASP A 28 -14.18 -32.79 20.56
CA ASP A 28 -13.47 -33.31 21.74
C ASP A 28 -11.96 -33.48 21.51
N THR A 29 -11.45 -33.08 20.35
CA THR A 29 -10.03 -33.23 19.98
C THR A 29 -9.29 -31.91 20.07
N ASP A 30 -7.98 -31.97 20.30
CA ASP A 30 -7.06 -30.85 20.24
C ASP A 30 -6.08 -31.03 19.07
N PRO A 31 -6.51 -30.74 17.83
CA PRO A 31 -5.72 -31.04 16.65
C PRO A 31 -4.47 -30.18 16.56
N LEU A 32 -3.42 -30.76 15.94
CA LEU A 32 -2.20 -30.05 15.57
C LEU A 32 -2.45 -29.27 14.28
N ILE A 33 -2.44 -27.93 14.39
CA ILE A 33 -2.57 -27.03 13.24
C ILE A 33 -1.21 -26.88 12.59
N LYS A 34 -1.17 -27.11 11.26
CA LYS A 34 0.06 -27.01 10.45
C LYS A 34 0.11 -25.76 9.60
N ASN A 35 -1.05 -25.24 9.21
CA ASN A 35 -1.19 -24.01 8.44
C ASN A 35 -2.58 -23.42 8.61
N ILE A 36 -2.71 -22.14 8.25
CA ILE A 36 -3.97 -21.38 8.26
C ILE A 36 -4.32 -21.05 6.81
N VAL A 37 -5.54 -21.39 6.39
CA VAL A 37 -6.04 -21.12 5.04
C VAL A 37 -7.45 -20.54 5.06
N PHE A 38 -7.76 -19.71 4.06
CA PHE A 38 -9.08 -19.11 3.83
C PHE A 38 -9.58 -19.35 2.38
N ASP A 39 -8.83 -20.11 1.59
CA ASP A 39 -9.22 -20.63 0.28
C ASP A 39 -9.34 -22.16 0.40
N SER A 40 -10.54 -22.70 0.18
CA SER A 40 -10.80 -24.14 0.30
C SER A 40 -9.97 -24.99 -0.67
N LYS A 41 -9.49 -24.40 -1.76
CA LYS A 41 -8.61 -25.08 -2.75
C LYS A 41 -7.16 -25.23 -2.26
N LYS A 42 -6.76 -24.44 -1.24
CA LYS A 42 -5.42 -24.46 -0.63
C LYS A 42 -5.35 -25.32 0.64
N VAL A 43 -6.45 -25.98 1.01
CA VAL A 43 -6.50 -26.86 2.20
C VAL A 43 -5.60 -28.07 2.00
N LEU A 44 -4.79 -28.36 3.02
CA LEU A 44 -3.93 -29.54 3.14
C LEU A 44 -4.23 -30.27 4.46
N PRO A 45 -3.81 -31.53 4.63
CA PRO A 45 -3.95 -32.23 5.90
C PRO A 45 -3.32 -31.47 7.09
N GLY A 46 -4.12 -31.22 8.11
CA GLY A 46 -3.73 -30.42 9.28
C GLY A 46 -3.98 -28.91 9.13
N SER A 47 -4.65 -28.48 8.07
CA SER A 47 -5.04 -27.07 7.92
C SER A 47 -6.13 -26.66 8.91
N LEU A 48 -6.06 -25.41 9.41
CA LEU A 48 -7.20 -24.69 9.94
C LEU A 48 -7.80 -23.83 8.81
N PHE A 49 -9.09 -24.03 8.53
CA PHE A 49 -9.80 -23.33 7.48
C PHE A 49 -10.69 -22.21 8.05
N PHE A 50 -10.52 -20.98 7.56
CA PHE A 50 -11.43 -19.86 7.82
C PHE A 50 -12.52 -19.81 6.73
N ALA A 51 -13.75 -20.07 7.11
CA ALA A 51 -14.92 -19.99 6.24
C ALA A 51 -15.47 -18.55 6.24
N LEU A 52 -14.96 -17.73 5.32
CA LEU A 52 -15.27 -16.29 5.29
C LEU A 52 -16.51 -15.97 4.45
N PRO A 53 -17.31 -14.95 4.83
CA PRO A 53 -18.33 -14.41 3.94
C PRO A 53 -17.68 -13.73 2.73
N GLY A 54 -18.08 -14.13 1.52
CA GLY A 54 -17.67 -13.53 0.25
C GLY A 54 -18.78 -12.71 -0.37
N LEU A 55 -18.47 -11.99 -1.46
CA LEU A 55 -19.45 -11.14 -2.16
C LEU A 55 -20.57 -11.95 -2.87
N HIS A 56 -20.24 -13.14 -3.38
CA HIS A 56 -21.15 -13.95 -4.19
C HIS A 56 -21.46 -15.31 -3.57
N VAL A 57 -20.55 -15.82 -2.74
CA VAL A 57 -20.66 -17.13 -2.10
C VAL A 57 -20.18 -17.04 -0.66
N HIS A 58 -20.72 -17.85 0.23
CA HIS A 58 -20.28 -17.90 1.62
C HIS A 58 -19.27 -19.03 1.83
N GLY A 59 -18.18 -18.77 2.57
CA GLY A 59 -17.16 -19.77 2.87
C GLY A 59 -17.69 -21.01 3.57
N ASN A 60 -18.79 -20.88 4.33
CA ASN A 60 -19.47 -22.00 4.99
C ASN A 60 -19.90 -23.08 3.99
N ASP A 61 -20.23 -22.73 2.74
CA ASP A 61 -20.62 -23.67 1.70
C ASP A 61 -19.47 -24.59 1.29
N PHE A 62 -18.23 -24.18 1.54
CA PHE A 62 -17.01 -24.94 1.25
C PHE A 62 -16.46 -25.70 2.47
N ALA A 63 -17.08 -25.61 3.64
CA ALA A 63 -16.58 -26.25 4.86
C ALA A 63 -16.52 -27.77 4.73
N GLU A 64 -17.54 -28.42 4.11
CA GLU A 64 -17.52 -29.85 3.82
C GLU A 64 -16.32 -30.25 2.98
N GLN A 65 -16.10 -29.52 1.88
CA GLN A 65 -14.96 -29.75 0.98
C GLN A 65 -13.62 -29.57 1.70
N ALA A 66 -13.48 -28.52 2.50
CA ALA A 66 -12.27 -28.25 3.28
C ALA A 66 -11.97 -29.38 4.28
N ILE A 67 -12.99 -29.87 4.98
CA ILE A 67 -12.85 -31.00 5.91
C ILE A 67 -12.41 -32.26 5.15
N HIS A 68 -13.04 -32.56 4.01
CA HIS A 68 -12.65 -33.71 3.18
C HIS A 68 -11.22 -33.59 2.62
N ALA A 69 -10.74 -32.39 2.37
CA ALA A 69 -9.36 -32.12 1.96
C ALA A 69 -8.34 -32.21 3.12
N GLY A 70 -8.80 -32.38 4.36
CA GLY A 70 -7.97 -32.60 5.54
C GLY A 70 -7.89 -31.43 6.50
N ALA A 71 -8.82 -30.45 6.43
CA ALA A 71 -8.92 -29.45 7.47
C ALA A 71 -9.25 -30.11 8.82
N CYS A 72 -8.37 -29.91 9.80
CA CYS A 72 -8.55 -30.44 11.14
C CYS A 72 -9.38 -29.52 12.06
N ALA A 73 -9.54 -28.25 11.66
CA ALA A 73 -10.41 -27.29 12.31
C ALA A 73 -11.01 -26.31 11.29
N VAL A 74 -12.22 -25.82 11.57
CA VAL A 74 -12.93 -24.82 10.76
C VAL A 74 -13.41 -23.69 11.68
N ILE A 75 -13.03 -22.45 11.37
CA ILE A 75 -13.57 -21.23 12.01
C ILE A 75 -14.62 -20.64 11.07
N PHE A 76 -15.80 -20.37 11.59
CA PHE A 76 -16.96 -19.90 10.82
C PHE A 76 -17.86 -18.98 11.61
N GLU A 77 -18.71 -18.22 10.94
CA GLU A 77 -19.80 -17.44 11.53
C GLU A 77 -21.17 -17.95 11.08
N GLY A 78 -22.20 -17.66 11.85
CA GLY A 78 -23.57 -18.11 11.56
C GLY A 78 -23.75 -19.62 11.72
N SER A 79 -24.20 -20.34 10.68
CA SER A 79 -24.48 -21.77 10.69
C SER A 79 -23.80 -22.49 9.53
N LEU A 80 -23.31 -23.70 9.79
CA LEU A 80 -22.78 -24.60 8.74
C LEU A 80 -23.87 -25.48 8.14
N PRO A 81 -23.75 -25.86 6.86
CA PRO A 81 -24.58 -26.88 6.24
C PRO A 81 -24.48 -28.22 6.98
N GLU A 82 -25.61 -28.98 7.06
CA GLU A 82 -25.67 -30.27 7.75
C GLU A 82 -24.59 -31.27 7.27
N LYS A 83 -24.27 -31.24 5.96
CA LYS A 83 -23.20 -32.06 5.39
C LYS A 83 -21.83 -31.77 5.99
N ALA A 84 -21.52 -30.49 6.24
CA ALA A 84 -20.27 -30.08 6.88
C ALA A 84 -20.21 -30.55 8.34
N LEU A 85 -21.33 -30.47 9.08
CA LEU A 85 -21.43 -30.98 10.44
C LEU A 85 -21.19 -32.50 10.51
N GLN A 86 -21.77 -33.24 9.56
CA GLN A 86 -21.58 -34.70 9.44
C GLN A 86 -20.14 -35.06 9.05
N ALA A 87 -19.54 -34.32 8.13
CA ALA A 87 -18.14 -34.50 7.72
C ALA A 87 -17.20 -34.25 8.94
N ALA A 88 -17.43 -33.20 9.72
CA ALA A 88 -16.65 -32.89 10.91
C ALA A 88 -16.70 -34.03 11.94
N LYS A 89 -17.88 -34.58 12.20
CA LYS A 89 -18.03 -35.75 13.09
C LYS A 89 -17.27 -36.98 12.59
N ARG A 90 -17.32 -37.26 11.27
CA ARG A 90 -16.66 -38.43 10.69
C ARG A 90 -15.14 -38.34 10.71
N GLN A 91 -14.59 -37.11 10.57
CA GLN A 91 -13.15 -36.88 10.49
C GLN A 91 -12.55 -36.30 11.76
N ASN A 92 -13.35 -36.17 12.83
CA ASN A 92 -12.96 -35.54 14.10
C ASN A 92 -12.40 -34.11 13.91
N ALA A 93 -12.93 -33.35 12.93
CA ALA A 93 -12.56 -31.95 12.74
C ALA A 93 -13.26 -31.08 13.78
N VAL A 94 -12.53 -30.11 14.34
CA VAL A 94 -13.06 -29.18 15.34
C VAL A 94 -13.76 -28.02 14.67
N LEU A 95 -14.94 -27.66 15.12
CA LEU A 95 -15.73 -26.55 14.62
C LEU A 95 -15.73 -25.42 15.64
N LEU A 96 -15.27 -24.23 15.21
CA LEU A 96 -15.22 -23.03 16.04
C LEU A 96 -16.15 -21.98 15.45
N ARG A 97 -17.27 -21.73 16.14
CA ARG A 97 -18.18 -20.64 15.77
C ARG A 97 -17.75 -19.35 16.45
N VAL A 98 -17.61 -18.30 15.66
CA VAL A 98 -17.28 -16.94 16.10
C VAL A 98 -18.34 -15.95 15.61
N ASP A 99 -18.41 -14.77 16.21
CA ASP A 99 -19.35 -13.73 15.80
C ASP A 99 -18.97 -13.13 14.43
N ASP A 100 -17.67 -12.98 14.18
CA ASP A 100 -17.11 -12.43 12.93
C ASP A 100 -15.85 -13.23 12.57
N SER A 101 -15.97 -14.04 11.53
CA SER A 101 -14.89 -14.94 11.08
C SER A 101 -13.73 -14.17 10.46
N ARG A 102 -14.00 -13.02 9.84
CA ARG A 102 -12.99 -12.15 9.25
C ARG A 102 -12.19 -11.41 10.32
N PHE A 103 -12.87 -10.89 11.35
CA PHE A 103 -12.19 -10.27 12.50
C PHE A 103 -11.29 -11.28 13.22
N ALA A 104 -11.77 -12.52 13.39
CA ALA A 104 -11.07 -13.59 14.09
C ALA A 104 -9.74 -14.00 13.44
N MET A 105 -9.57 -13.76 12.12
CA MET A 105 -8.34 -14.14 11.41
C MET A 105 -7.09 -13.48 12.00
N SER A 106 -7.15 -12.19 12.33
CA SER A 106 -5.95 -11.46 12.79
C SER A 106 -5.44 -11.99 14.15
N PRO A 107 -6.22 -12.00 15.22
CA PRO A 107 -5.74 -12.47 16.53
C PRO A 107 -5.35 -13.95 16.51
N PHE A 108 -6.09 -14.81 15.76
CA PHE A 108 -5.73 -16.21 15.67
C PHE A 108 -4.41 -16.43 14.92
N SER A 109 -4.22 -15.76 13.79
CA SER A 109 -2.98 -15.85 13.03
C SER A 109 -1.79 -15.30 13.81
N ALA A 110 -1.96 -14.19 14.53
CA ALA A 110 -0.92 -13.64 15.39
C ALA A 110 -0.53 -14.64 16.48
N ALA A 111 -1.50 -15.29 17.12
CA ALA A 111 -1.26 -16.32 18.15
C ALA A 111 -0.58 -17.56 17.57
N PHE A 112 -1.01 -18.02 16.39
CA PHE A 112 -0.39 -19.16 15.69
C PHE A 112 1.09 -18.89 15.36
N TYR A 113 1.42 -17.71 14.83
CA TYR A 113 2.77 -17.28 14.52
C TYR A 113 3.52 -16.62 15.69
N GLU A 114 3.05 -16.76 16.94
CA GLU A 114 3.70 -16.27 18.16
C GLU A 114 3.92 -14.76 18.21
N TYR A 115 2.94 -14.00 17.71
CA TYR A 115 3.00 -12.54 17.70
C TYR A 115 4.31 -11.99 17.11
N PRO A 116 4.62 -12.32 15.84
CA PRO A 116 5.94 -12.05 15.27
C PRO A 116 6.29 -10.55 15.24
N GLY A 117 5.30 -9.66 15.21
CA GLY A 117 5.52 -8.23 15.33
C GLY A 117 6.16 -7.80 16.65
N ASN A 118 6.14 -8.63 17.72
CA ASN A 118 6.85 -8.38 18.96
C ASN A 118 8.35 -8.73 18.86
N LYS A 119 8.75 -9.39 17.78
CA LYS A 119 10.15 -9.74 17.48
C LYS A 119 10.78 -8.78 16.44
N LEU A 120 10.09 -7.74 16.00
CA LEU A 120 10.48 -6.81 14.94
C LEU A 120 10.08 -5.38 15.32
N CYS A 121 10.92 -4.39 14.99
CA CYS A 121 10.50 -3.00 14.93
C CYS A 121 9.68 -2.80 13.64
N VAL A 122 8.39 -2.50 13.77
CA VAL A 122 7.47 -2.46 12.63
C VAL A 122 7.14 -1.03 12.25
N ALA A 123 7.42 -0.66 10.99
CA ALA A 123 6.99 0.59 10.38
C ALA A 123 5.77 0.38 9.48
N GLY A 124 4.79 1.28 9.56
CA GLY A 124 3.63 1.30 8.67
C GLY A 124 3.63 2.52 7.76
N VAL A 125 3.19 2.35 6.52
CA VAL A 125 3.00 3.48 5.60
C VAL A 125 1.60 3.45 5.03
N THR A 126 0.85 4.53 5.22
CA THR A 126 -0.48 4.73 4.65
C THR A 126 -0.56 5.99 3.80
N GLY A 127 -1.61 6.09 3.01
CA GLY A 127 -1.87 7.20 2.09
C GLY A 127 -2.78 6.76 0.95
N THR A 128 -3.26 7.68 0.15
CA THR A 128 -3.88 7.34 -1.13
C THR A 128 -2.79 6.95 -2.12
N GLU A 129 -1.73 7.74 -2.21
CA GLU A 129 -0.59 7.54 -3.10
C GLU A 129 0.74 7.54 -2.32
N GLY A 130 1.83 7.11 -2.96
CA GLY A 130 3.18 7.13 -2.40
C GLY A 130 3.52 5.97 -1.44
N LYS A 131 2.56 5.15 -1.02
CA LYS A 131 2.74 4.05 -0.05
C LYS A 131 3.86 3.08 -0.46
N SER A 132 3.72 2.43 -1.61
CA SER A 132 4.66 1.39 -2.07
C SER A 132 6.07 1.94 -2.24
N SER A 133 6.19 3.15 -2.81
CA SER A 133 7.48 3.81 -3.00
C SER A 133 8.14 4.11 -1.66
N THR A 134 7.40 4.68 -0.71
CA THR A 134 7.91 5.00 0.62
C THR A 134 8.33 3.74 1.39
N VAL A 135 7.52 2.65 1.35
CA VAL A 135 7.87 1.35 1.94
C VAL A 135 9.18 0.82 1.38
N PHE A 136 9.33 0.85 0.06
CA PHE A 136 10.53 0.35 -0.61
C PHE A 136 11.76 1.20 -0.30
N PHE A 137 11.61 2.53 -0.20
CA PHE A 137 12.71 3.42 0.18
C PHE A 137 13.11 3.25 1.65
N ILE A 138 12.16 3.07 2.57
CA ILE A 138 12.47 2.74 3.98
C ILE A 138 13.28 1.45 4.05
N TRP A 139 12.84 0.39 3.37
CA TRP A 139 13.55 -0.89 3.35
C TRP A 139 14.97 -0.75 2.78
N GLN A 140 15.15 -0.04 1.66
CA GLN A 140 16.47 0.20 1.09
C GLN A 140 17.37 1.00 2.04
N LEU A 141 16.87 2.10 2.63
CA LEU A 141 17.64 2.93 3.56
C LEU A 141 18.04 2.15 4.82
N LEU A 142 17.17 1.29 5.36
CA LEU A 142 17.53 0.38 6.45
C LEU A 142 18.68 -0.52 6.06
N ARG A 143 18.64 -1.17 4.88
CA ARG A 143 19.73 -2.02 4.38
C ARG A 143 21.03 -1.23 4.16
N LEU A 144 20.94 -0.05 3.55
CA LEU A 144 22.09 0.85 3.36
C LEU A 144 22.68 1.35 4.67
N ALA A 145 21.85 1.48 5.73
CA ALA A 145 22.31 1.77 7.10
C ALA A 145 22.87 0.55 7.84
N GLY A 146 23.04 -0.59 7.15
CA GLY A 146 23.61 -1.83 7.71
C GLY A 146 22.62 -2.64 8.55
N LYS A 147 21.30 -2.43 8.38
CA LYS A 147 20.25 -3.13 9.12
C LYS A 147 19.63 -4.23 8.29
N LYS A 148 19.29 -5.36 8.92
CA LYS A 148 18.53 -6.43 8.28
C LYS A 148 17.04 -6.13 8.41
N ALA A 149 16.35 -5.98 7.26
CA ALA A 149 14.96 -5.59 7.17
C ALA A 149 14.23 -6.38 6.10
N GLY A 150 12.94 -6.64 6.35
CA GLY A 150 11.99 -7.11 5.37
C GLY A 150 10.89 -6.09 5.11
N PHE A 151 10.07 -6.32 4.09
CA PHE A 151 8.90 -5.48 3.82
C PHE A 151 7.78 -6.24 3.13
N ILE A 152 6.56 -5.73 3.29
CA ILE A 152 5.32 -6.19 2.66
C ILE A 152 4.73 -5.03 1.87
N SER A 153 4.59 -5.16 0.55
CA SER A 153 4.05 -4.10 -0.30
C SER A 153 3.27 -4.68 -1.49
N THR A 154 2.54 -3.82 -2.20
CA THR A 154 1.75 -4.17 -3.38
C THR A 154 2.61 -4.75 -4.50
N VAL A 155 3.76 -4.13 -4.76
CA VAL A 155 4.61 -4.43 -5.92
C VAL A 155 5.53 -5.62 -5.63
N GLN A 156 6.24 -5.54 -4.51
CA GLN A 156 7.25 -6.51 -4.10
C GLN A 156 7.18 -6.74 -2.60
N TYR A 157 7.83 -7.81 -2.13
CA TYR A 157 8.07 -8.06 -0.72
C TYR A 157 9.48 -8.62 -0.51
N SER A 158 9.98 -8.55 0.72
CA SER A 158 11.23 -9.20 1.12
C SER A 158 11.08 -9.78 2.53
N LEU A 159 11.55 -10.99 2.70
CA LEU A 159 11.59 -11.67 3.99
C LEU A 159 12.98 -11.55 4.65
N GLY A 160 13.75 -10.51 4.31
CA GLY A 160 15.10 -10.26 4.82
C GLY A 160 16.22 -10.55 3.83
N GLY A 161 15.89 -11.03 2.62
CA GLY A 161 16.78 -11.18 1.47
C GLY A 161 16.55 -10.11 0.41
N GLU A 162 16.71 -10.50 -0.86
CA GLU A 162 16.36 -9.65 -2.00
C GLU A 162 14.85 -9.49 -2.12
N ALA A 163 14.43 -8.39 -2.76
CA ALA A 163 13.02 -8.16 -3.05
C ALA A 163 12.55 -9.09 -4.17
N VAL A 164 11.36 -9.65 -4.00
CA VAL A 164 10.70 -10.49 -5.00
C VAL A 164 9.32 -9.93 -5.33
N ASP A 165 8.84 -10.15 -6.55
CA ASP A 165 7.54 -9.65 -7.00
C ASP A 165 6.41 -10.28 -6.17
N ASN A 166 5.43 -9.47 -5.79
CA ASN A 166 4.28 -9.92 -5.02
C ASN A 166 3.28 -10.64 -5.96
N PRO A 167 2.96 -11.92 -5.73
CA PRO A 167 1.99 -12.64 -6.55
C PRO A 167 0.54 -12.28 -6.21
N GLU A 168 0.30 -11.62 -5.08
CA GLU A 168 -1.04 -11.26 -4.61
C GLU A 168 -1.49 -9.94 -5.24
N HIS A 169 -2.79 -9.86 -5.59
CA HIS A 169 -3.39 -8.64 -6.16
C HIS A 169 -3.88 -7.64 -5.09
N GLN A 170 -3.49 -7.83 -3.84
CA GLN A 170 -3.92 -6.99 -2.72
C GLN A 170 -2.76 -6.19 -2.15
N THR A 171 -2.97 -4.89 -1.95
CA THR A 171 -1.97 -3.99 -1.35
C THR A 171 -1.56 -4.44 0.04
N THR A 172 -2.52 -4.81 0.87
CA THR A 172 -2.29 -5.41 2.20
C THR A 172 -2.91 -6.80 2.18
N PRO A 173 -2.11 -7.87 2.27
CA PRO A 173 -2.61 -9.24 2.28
C PRO A 173 -3.55 -9.51 3.46
N GLU A 174 -4.27 -10.63 3.43
CA GLU A 174 -5.08 -11.10 4.55
C GLU A 174 -4.20 -11.42 5.77
N ALA A 175 -4.76 -11.32 6.97
CA ALA A 175 -4.01 -11.42 8.23
C ALA A 175 -3.11 -12.67 8.36
N PRO A 176 -3.52 -13.88 7.93
CA PRO A 176 -2.64 -15.05 7.97
C PRO A 176 -1.34 -14.86 7.18
N ILE A 177 -1.43 -14.25 5.99
CA ILE A 177 -0.26 -13.99 5.13
C ILE A 177 0.63 -12.92 5.76
N VAL A 178 0.06 -11.85 6.30
CA VAL A 178 0.83 -10.79 6.99
C VAL A 178 1.61 -11.36 8.17
N GLN A 179 0.95 -12.15 9.05
CA GLN A 179 1.58 -12.73 10.22
C GLN A 179 2.64 -13.76 9.85
N GLU A 180 2.40 -14.58 8.81
CA GLU A 180 3.38 -15.52 8.27
C GLU A 180 4.63 -14.80 7.76
N GLN A 181 4.45 -13.73 6.96
CA GLN A 181 5.58 -12.97 6.43
C GLN A 181 6.38 -12.30 7.54
N LEU A 182 5.74 -11.71 8.54
CA LEU A 182 6.42 -11.15 9.72
C LEU A 182 7.17 -12.23 10.51
N TYR A 183 6.55 -13.40 10.69
CA TYR A 183 7.22 -14.55 11.33
C TYR A 183 8.48 -14.96 10.57
N ARG A 184 8.37 -15.13 9.25
CA ARG A 184 9.53 -15.47 8.41
C ARG A 184 10.62 -14.39 8.41
N MET A 185 10.26 -13.11 8.48
CA MET A 185 11.23 -12.03 8.65
C MET A 185 12.01 -12.18 9.96
N ALA A 186 11.31 -12.44 11.09
CA ALA A 186 11.94 -12.64 12.38
C ALA A 186 12.86 -13.88 12.39
N GLU A 187 12.39 -15.02 11.84
CA GLU A 187 13.20 -16.25 11.71
C GLU A 187 14.43 -16.07 10.81
N ASN A 188 14.31 -15.25 9.77
CA ASN A 188 15.44 -14.87 8.93
C ASN A 188 16.37 -13.86 9.60
N GLY A 189 16.13 -13.45 10.86
CA GLY A 189 16.97 -12.55 11.64
C GLY A 189 16.83 -11.07 11.25
N CYS A 190 15.68 -10.66 10.69
CA CYS A 190 15.39 -9.23 10.54
C CYS A 190 15.22 -8.56 11.90
N GLU A 191 15.69 -7.32 12.02
CA GLU A 191 15.40 -6.43 13.14
C GLU A 191 14.18 -5.55 12.84
N PHE A 192 13.91 -5.29 11.55
CA PHE A 192 12.93 -4.33 11.07
C PHE A 192 11.99 -4.96 10.04
N ALA A 193 10.71 -4.55 10.11
CA ALA A 193 9.71 -4.84 9.09
C ALA A 193 9.02 -3.55 8.64
N VAL A 194 8.73 -3.43 7.35
CA VAL A 194 8.00 -2.29 6.78
C VAL A 194 6.74 -2.81 6.11
N VAL A 195 5.56 -2.30 6.50
CA VAL A 195 4.27 -2.81 6.05
C VAL A 195 3.48 -1.73 5.32
N GLU A 196 3.18 -1.98 4.04
CA GLU A 196 2.26 -1.14 3.29
C GLU A 196 0.84 -1.30 3.85
N SER A 197 0.31 -0.23 4.43
CA SER A 197 -0.92 -0.23 5.22
C SER A 197 -2.05 0.48 4.47
N SER A 198 -2.77 -0.27 3.63
CA SER A 198 -3.93 0.25 2.88
C SER A 198 -5.11 0.56 3.80
N SER A 199 -6.04 1.41 3.35
CA SER A 199 -7.28 1.69 4.09
C SER A 199 -8.09 0.42 4.35
N HIS A 200 -8.17 -0.49 3.37
CA HIS A 200 -8.79 -1.80 3.55
C HIS A 200 -8.08 -2.62 4.63
N GLY A 201 -6.75 -2.67 4.63
CA GLY A 201 -5.98 -3.43 5.63
C GLY A 201 -6.10 -2.89 7.05
N LEU A 202 -6.30 -1.56 7.17
CA LEU A 202 -6.46 -0.85 8.44
C LEU A 202 -7.91 -0.77 8.93
N SER A 203 -8.89 -1.05 8.06
CA SER A 203 -10.30 -1.03 8.42
C SER A 203 -10.63 -2.13 9.43
N VAL A 204 -11.44 -1.78 10.42
CA VAL A 204 -11.96 -2.75 11.38
C VAL A 204 -12.84 -3.82 10.73
N LYS A 205 -13.43 -3.53 9.55
CA LYS A 205 -14.24 -4.49 8.79
C LYS A 205 -13.44 -5.67 8.25
N THR A 206 -12.17 -5.48 7.95
CA THR A 206 -11.29 -6.53 7.41
C THR A 206 -10.26 -7.02 8.41
N ASN A 207 -9.89 -6.18 9.35
CA ASN A 207 -8.97 -6.45 10.45
C ASN A 207 -7.62 -7.09 10.05
N ARG A 208 -7.15 -6.87 8.80
CA ARG A 208 -5.95 -7.54 8.27
C ARG A 208 -4.69 -7.23 9.06
N LEU A 209 -4.59 -5.98 9.55
CA LEU A 209 -3.48 -5.48 10.36
C LEU A 209 -3.83 -5.37 11.85
N GLY A 210 -4.89 -6.06 12.31
CA GLY A 210 -5.44 -5.97 13.65
C GLY A 210 -4.41 -6.17 14.75
N ASP A 211 -3.60 -7.18 14.62
CA ASP A 211 -2.60 -7.61 15.60
C ASP A 211 -1.14 -7.35 15.17
N VAL A 212 -0.94 -6.33 14.32
CA VAL A 212 0.41 -5.83 13.99
C VAL A 212 0.72 -4.65 14.93
N PRO A 213 1.75 -4.76 15.81
CA PRO A 213 2.16 -3.71 16.74
C PRO A 213 3.14 -2.75 16.06
N PHE A 214 2.61 -1.69 15.43
CA PHE A 214 3.42 -0.68 14.76
C PHE A 214 4.18 0.21 15.73
N ASP A 215 5.45 0.44 15.48
CA ASP A 215 6.32 1.32 16.28
C ASP A 215 6.45 2.70 15.63
N THR A 216 6.48 2.74 14.29
CA THR A 216 6.53 3.99 13.55
C THR A 216 5.53 3.97 12.40
N ALA A 217 5.08 5.15 11.98
CA ALA A 217 4.13 5.26 10.88
C ALA A 217 4.34 6.51 10.03
N ALA A 218 4.00 6.42 8.73
CA ALA A 218 3.91 7.58 7.85
C ALA A 218 2.52 7.70 7.20
N MET A 219 2.00 8.92 7.12
CA MET A 219 0.85 9.31 6.32
C MET A 219 1.33 10.20 5.18
N MET A 220 1.15 9.73 3.94
CA MET A 220 1.63 10.43 2.75
C MET A 220 0.62 11.46 2.25
N ASN A 221 -0.63 11.05 2.08
CA ASN A 221 -1.76 11.89 1.65
C ASN A 221 -3.08 11.15 1.83
N VAL A 222 -4.21 11.88 1.81
CA VAL A 222 -5.57 11.31 1.85
C VAL A 222 -6.46 12.04 0.83
N ASN A 223 -6.64 11.45 -0.35
CA ASN A 223 -7.52 11.94 -1.41
C ASN A 223 -8.77 11.05 -1.51
N HIS A 224 -9.82 11.51 -2.18
CA HIS A 224 -11.05 10.72 -2.38
C HIS A 224 -10.77 9.46 -3.20
N GLU A 225 -10.97 8.29 -2.59
CA GLU A 225 -10.81 6.98 -3.22
C GLU A 225 -11.58 5.91 -2.43
N HIS A 226 -11.90 4.77 -3.06
CA HIS A 226 -12.50 3.60 -2.42
C HIS A 226 -13.81 3.85 -1.66
N LEU A 227 -14.64 4.79 -2.12
CA LEU A 227 -15.92 5.09 -1.47
C LEU A 227 -16.92 3.93 -1.58
N GLU A 228 -16.77 3.05 -2.56
CA GLU A 228 -17.56 1.82 -2.71
C GLU A 228 -17.40 0.87 -1.51
N PHE A 229 -16.25 0.88 -0.85
CA PHE A 229 -15.98 0.07 0.35
C PHE A 229 -16.24 0.86 1.64
N HIS A 230 -15.74 2.09 1.73
CA HIS A 230 -15.78 2.88 2.96
C HIS A 230 -17.09 3.64 3.15
N GLY A 231 -17.86 3.86 2.07
CA GLY A 231 -19.11 4.62 2.04
C GLY A 231 -18.90 6.13 2.01
N THR A 232 -18.05 6.68 2.87
CA THR A 232 -17.76 8.13 2.94
C THR A 232 -16.27 8.41 3.02
N TYR A 233 -15.87 9.64 2.64
CA TYR A 233 -14.50 10.10 2.80
C TYR A 233 -14.04 10.10 4.27
N GLU A 234 -14.94 10.46 5.19
CA GLU A 234 -14.63 10.45 6.63
C GLU A 234 -14.33 9.03 7.13
N CYS A 235 -15.08 8.02 6.70
CA CYS A 235 -14.79 6.62 7.03
C CYS A 235 -13.44 6.17 6.43
N TYR A 236 -13.17 6.53 5.18
CA TYR A 236 -11.91 6.22 4.51
C TYR A 236 -10.70 6.83 5.24
N LYS A 237 -10.77 8.12 5.57
CA LYS A 237 -9.76 8.85 6.33
C LYS A 237 -9.57 8.23 7.72
N ASN A 238 -10.68 7.93 8.41
CA ASN A 238 -10.65 7.35 9.75
C ASN A 238 -10.04 5.95 9.76
N ASP A 239 -10.32 5.11 8.75
CA ASP A 239 -9.69 3.79 8.62
C ASP A 239 -8.17 3.90 8.43
N LYS A 240 -7.68 4.86 7.62
CA LYS A 240 -6.23 5.11 7.50
C LYS A 240 -5.62 5.59 8.82
N ALA A 241 -6.31 6.43 9.59
CA ALA A 241 -5.83 6.94 10.88
C ALA A 241 -5.70 5.82 11.94
N ASN A 242 -6.31 4.64 11.73
CA ASN A 242 -6.09 3.47 12.58
C ASN A 242 -4.62 3.06 12.66
N LEU A 243 -3.80 3.32 11.64
CA LEU A 243 -2.36 3.07 11.70
C LEU A 243 -1.71 3.83 12.88
N PHE A 244 -2.07 5.09 13.06
CA PHE A 244 -1.53 5.92 14.16
C PHE A 244 -2.10 5.52 15.52
N ARG A 245 -3.38 5.13 15.59
CA ARG A 245 -3.98 4.56 16.82
C ARG A 245 -3.29 3.29 17.27
N LYS A 246 -2.87 2.45 16.34
CA LYS A 246 -2.16 1.19 16.64
C LYS A 246 -0.79 1.42 17.28
N MET A 247 -0.11 2.51 17.00
CA MET A 247 1.14 2.86 17.68
C MET A 247 0.94 3.17 19.17
N THR A 248 -0.26 3.60 19.60
CA THR A 248 -0.54 3.91 21.01
C THR A 248 -0.96 2.70 21.85
N GLY A 249 -1.05 1.53 21.25
CA GLY A 249 -1.64 0.33 21.85
C GLY A 249 -0.67 -0.59 22.59
N HIS A 250 0.63 -0.31 22.60
CA HIS A 250 1.68 -1.15 23.20
C HIS A 250 2.89 -0.33 23.67
N ASP A 251 3.84 -0.98 24.33
CA ASP A 251 4.98 -0.36 25.02
C ASP A 251 6.26 -0.19 24.16
N HIS A 252 6.22 -0.59 22.89
CA HIS A 252 7.35 -0.54 21.95
C HIS A 252 8.60 -1.32 22.37
N VAL A 253 8.45 -2.30 23.26
CA VAL A 253 9.51 -3.25 23.61
C VAL A 253 9.42 -4.45 22.67
N LYS A 254 10.50 -4.72 21.96
CA LYS A 254 10.61 -5.83 21.01
C LYS A 254 11.69 -6.81 21.46
N HIS A 255 11.49 -8.09 21.20
CA HIS A 255 12.45 -9.15 21.48
C HIS A 255 13.25 -9.51 20.24
N ILE A 256 14.22 -8.67 19.89
CA ILE A 256 15.07 -8.86 18.70
C ILE A 256 16.10 -9.97 18.98
N ALA A 257 16.01 -11.06 18.23
CA ALA A 257 16.85 -12.26 18.47
C ALA A 257 16.87 -12.69 19.94
N GLY A 258 15.69 -12.63 20.60
CA GLY A 258 15.54 -12.98 22.02
C GLY A 258 15.97 -11.90 23.03
N THR A 259 16.51 -10.77 22.57
CA THR A 259 16.95 -9.68 23.46
C THR A 259 15.93 -8.54 23.45
N PRO A 260 15.44 -8.07 24.62
CA PRO A 260 14.53 -6.94 24.68
C PRO A 260 15.21 -5.65 24.25
N LYS A 261 14.55 -4.92 23.34
CA LYS A 261 15.00 -3.62 22.84
C LYS A 261 13.81 -2.67 22.78
N THR A 262 13.94 -1.50 23.38
CA THR A 262 12.91 -0.46 23.33
C THR A 262 13.15 0.44 22.13
N PHE A 263 12.12 0.66 21.34
CA PHE A 263 12.13 1.61 20.22
C PHE A 263 11.32 2.85 20.58
N LYS A 264 11.78 4.02 20.10
CA LYS A 264 11.06 5.28 20.30
C LYS A 264 10.04 5.44 19.18
N PRO A 265 8.73 5.46 19.49
CA PRO A 265 7.72 5.60 18.46
C PRO A 265 7.75 6.99 17.81
N LEU A 266 7.40 7.05 16.51
CA LEU A 266 7.26 8.30 15.78
C LEU A 266 6.23 8.16 14.66
N GLY A 267 5.26 9.10 14.62
CA GLY A 267 4.41 9.32 13.46
C GLY A 267 4.98 10.40 12.55
N ILE A 268 4.91 10.21 11.23
CA ILE A 268 5.26 11.21 10.22
C ILE A 268 4.00 11.53 9.41
N VAL A 269 3.69 12.81 9.23
CA VAL A 269 2.55 13.24 8.42
C VAL A 269 2.96 14.25 7.36
N ASN A 270 2.30 14.22 6.23
CA ASN A 270 2.29 15.35 5.29
C ASN A 270 1.51 16.50 5.93
N ALA A 271 2.21 17.50 6.43
CA ALA A 271 1.62 18.60 7.18
C ALA A 271 0.79 19.58 6.31
N ALA A 272 0.90 19.48 4.98
CA ALA A 272 0.07 20.23 4.05
C ALA A 272 -1.25 19.53 3.70
N ASP A 273 -1.40 18.24 4.06
CA ASP A 273 -2.62 17.47 3.81
C ASP A 273 -3.72 17.88 4.81
N PRO A 274 -4.95 18.16 4.33
CA PRO A 274 -6.08 18.51 5.21
C PRO A 274 -6.38 17.49 6.31
N ALA A 275 -6.06 16.21 6.07
CA ALA A 275 -6.26 15.14 7.04
C ALA A 275 -5.16 15.06 8.12
N ALA A 276 -4.08 15.81 8.03
CA ALA A 276 -2.93 15.72 8.95
C ALA A 276 -3.33 15.80 10.43
N GLU A 277 -4.28 16.69 10.76
CA GLU A 277 -4.78 16.86 12.14
C GLU A 277 -5.45 15.59 12.68
N ASP A 278 -6.18 14.85 11.86
CA ASP A 278 -6.85 13.61 12.29
C ASP A 278 -5.85 12.53 12.66
N PHE A 279 -4.72 12.47 11.95
CA PHE A 279 -3.63 11.52 12.26
C PHE A 279 -2.86 11.93 13.53
N VAL A 280 -2.63 13.23 13.74
CA VAL A 280 -2.04 13.72 14.99
C VAL A 280 -2.94 13.40 16.18
N LYS A 281 -4.26 13.62 16.06
CA LYS A 281 -5.25 13.24 17.08
C LYS A 281 -5.26 11.73 17.31
N ALA A 282 -5.14 10.92 16.26
CA ALA A 282 -5.11 9.46 16.34
C ALA A 282 -3.86 8.94 17.08
N ALA A 283 -2.74 9.67 17.04
CA ALA A 283 -1.53 9.36 17.79
C ALA A 283 -1.61 9.74 19.29
N ALA A 284 -2.64 10.47 19.69
CA ALA A 284 -2.91 10.82 21.08
C ALA A 284 -3.90 9.82 21.69
N ARG A 285 -3.47 9.02 22.67
CA ARG A 285 -4.36 8.12 23.40
C ARG A 285 -5.25 8.94 24.35
N LEU A 286 -6.55 8.94 24.12
CA LEU A 286 -7.53 9.39 25.10
C LEU A 286 -7.68 8.28 26.16
N CYS A 287 -7.21 8.53 27.38
CA CYS A 287 -7.38 7.62 28.49
C CYS A 287 -8.81 7.73 29.03
N GLU A 288 -9.67 6.77 28.71
CA GLU A 288 -11.06 6.72 29.26
C GLU A 288 -11.12 6.11 30.67
N SER A 289 -9.99 5.67 31.25
CA SER A 289 -9.96 5.05 32.59
C SER A 289 -8.77 5.53 33.41
N PRO A 290 -8.98 6.01 34.65
CA PRO A 290 -7.92 6.55 35.51
C PRO A 290 -6.99 5.48 36.12
N SER A 291 -7.18 4.22 35.83
CA SER A 291 -6.44 3.11 36.48
C SER A 291 -5.29 2.53 35.62
N VAL A 292 -5.03 3.04 34.43
CA VAL A 292 -3.93 2.59 33.57
C VAL A 292 -2.92 3.73 33.41
N SER A 293 -1.64 3.41 33.59
CA SER A 293 -0.45 4.28 33.49
C SER A 293 -0.48 5.37 32.43
N PRO A 294 0.34 6.45 32.56
CA PRO A 294 0.15 7.71 31.88
C PRO A 294 0.14 7.58 30.36
N VAL A 295 -0.73 8.39 29.76
CA VAL A 295 -0.96 8.59 28.34
C VAL A 295 0.34 8.55 27.54
N CYS A 296 0.57 7.48 26.79
CA CYS A 296 1.61 7.46 25.77
C CYS A 296 1.06 8.11 24.51
N SER A 297 1.13 9.44 24.42
CA SER A 297 1.01 10.10 23.12
C SER A 297 2.27 9.82 22.32
N VAL A 298 2.11 9.23 21.13
CA VAL A 298 3.22 9.06 20.20
C VAL A 298 3.57 10.42 19.59
N PRO A 299 4.83 10.86 19.62
CA PRO A 299 5.23 12.11 19.00
C PRO A 299 5.01 12.04 17.49
N VAL A 300 4.52 13.13 16.92
CA VAL A 300 4.31 13.26 15.47
C VAL A 300 5.19 14.37 14.95
N ALA A 301 5.94 14.12 13.88
CA ALA A 301 6.65 15.10 13.09
C ALA A 301 5.97 15.26 11.73
N GLY A 302 6.24 16.38 11.06
CA GLY A 302 5.65 16.68 9.76
C GLY A 302 6.70 16.96 8.69
N PHE A 303 6.31 16.77 7.44
CA PHE A 303 6.98 17.36 6.29
C PHE A 303 5.98 18.21 5.49
N VAL A 304 6.47 19.28 4.88
CA VAL A 304 5.69 20.17 4.01
C VAL A 304 6.23 20.00 2.60
N PRO A 305 5.40 19.53 1.66
CA PRO A 305 5.77 19.43 0.24
C PRO A 305 6.12 20.81 -0.35
N PRO A 306 6.89 20.87 -1.44
CA PRO A 306 7.07 22.10 -2.21
C PRO A 306 5.73 22.60 -2.75
N LYS A 307 5.61 23.93 -2.91
CA LYS A 307 4.33 24.57 -3.31
C LYS A 307 3.73 23.99 -4.59
N GLU A 308 4.55 23.62 -5.53
CA GLU A 308 4.17 23.05 -6.83
C GLU A 308 3.48 21.68 -6.68
N LEU A 309 3.77 20.94 -5.61
CA LEU A 309 3.17 19.64 -5.30
C LEU A 309 1.96 19.73 -4.35
N GLN A 310 1.73 20.89 -3.73
CA GLN A 310 0.57 21.11 -2.84
C GLN A 310 -0.72 21.23 -3.64
N ASN A 311 -0.67 21.79 -4.84
CA ASN A 311 -1.85 22.08 -5.67
C ASN A 311 -2.50 20.82 -6.31
N ALA A 312 -1.83 19.68 -6.30
CA ALA A 312 -2.44 18.43 -6.75
C ALA A 312 -3.60 17.95 -5.84
N ALA A 313 -3.72 18.49 -4.63
CA ALA A 313 -4.78 18.17 -3.67
C ALA A 313 -6.07 19.02 -3.84
N ASP A 314 -6.02 20.15 -4.58
CA ASP A 314 -7.13 21.12 -4.66
C ASP A 314 -8.34 20.67 -5.49
N PHE A 315 -8.24 19.55 -6.23
CA PHE A 315 -9.33 19.06 -7.06
C PHE A 315 -10.40 18.25 -6.32
N SER A 316 -10.28 18.08 -5.01
CA SER A 316 -11.26 17.35 -4.18
C SER A 316 -12.39 18.24 -3.61
N GLY A 317 -12.51 19.51 -4.01
CA GLY A 317 -13.57 20.42 -3.54
C GLY A 317 -13.46 20.85 -2.08
N GLY A 318 -12.35 20.57 -1.41
CA GLY A 318 -12.05 21.01 -0.05
C GLY A 318 -11.20 22.30 -0.07
N SER A 319 -11.58 23.29 0.72
CA SER A 319 -10.88 24.55 0.84
C SER A 319 -9.41 24.35 1.24
N THR A 320 -8.49 24.85 0.43
CA THR A 320 -7.06 24.95 0.71
C THR A 320 -6.81 25.62 2.07
N LEU A 321 -6.19 24.90 2.98
CA LEU A 321 -5.59 25.50 4.17
C LEU A 321 -4.33 26.26 3.73
N ASN A 322 -4.50 27.55 3.41
CA ASN A 322 -3.38 28.46 3.29
C ASN A 322 -2.65 28.51 4.64
N VAL A 323 -1.48 27.90 4.73
CA VAL A 323 -0.56 28.14 5.84
C VAL A 323 -0.01 29.56 5.68
N ARG A 324 -0.82 30.57 6.04
CA ARG A 324 -0.36 31.93 6.24
C ARG A 324 0.01 32.12 7.70
N ASP A 325 1.08 32.84 7.94
CA ASP A 325 1.58 33.19 9.27
C ASP A 325 0.62 34.10 10.09
N ASP A 326 -0.61 34.34 9.64
CA ASP A 326 -1.56 35.26 10.28
C ASP A 326 -2.66 34.49 11.01
N ALA A 327 -2.49 34.37 12.32
CA ALA A 327 -3.43 33.74 13.25
C ALA A 327 -4.38 34.78 13.87
N SER A 328 -5.62 34.86 13.34
CA SER A 328 -6.72 35.46 14.08
C SER A 328 -8.05 34.75 13.74
N GLY A 329 -8.52 33.89 14.65
CA GLY A 329 -9.82 33.20 14.58
C GLY A 329 -9.84 31.83 15.23
N ALA A 330 -11.01 31.26 15.58
CA ALA A 330 -11.16 29.95 16.22
C ALA A 330 -10.56 28.78 15.41
N HIS A 331 -10.51 28.90 14.07
CA HIS A 331 -9.80 27.96 13.18
C HIS A 331 -8.27 28.07 13.34
N GLY A 332 -7.75 29.26 13.60
CA GLY A 332 -6.34 29.49 13.87
C GLY A 332 -5.86 28.89 15.19
N ALA A 333 -6.72 28.75 16.20
CA ALA A 333 -6.35 28.14 17.47
C ALA A 333 -6.19 26.61 17.38
N ALA A 334 -7.02 25.93 16.58
CA ALA A 334 -6.89 24.48 16.32
C ALA A 334 -5.65 24.20 15.47
N LEU A 335 -5.44 24.98 14.39
CA LEU A 335 -4.25 24.89 13.55
C LEU A 335 -2.96 25.18 14.34
N ASN A 336 -2.98 26.13 15.26
CA ASN A 336 -1.86 26.44 16.16
C ASN A 336 -1.58 25.31 17.17
N ALA A 337 -2.60 24.57 17.63
CA ALA A 337 -2.41 23.44 18.52
C ALA A 337 -1.77 22.25 17.77
N VAL A 338 -2.23 21.96 16.54
CA VAL A 338 -1.64 20.95 15.65
C VAL A 338 -0.21 21.35 15.26
N ASN A 339 0.00 22.58 14.82
CA ASN A 339 1.33 23.10 14.49
C ASN A 339 2.28 23.06 15.69
N LYS A 340 1.82 23.36 16.90
CA LYS A 340 2.65 23.29 18.10
C LYS A 340 3.06 21.86 18.44
N SER A 341 2.17 20.87 18.24
CA SER A 341 2.49 19.44 18.37
C SER A 341 3.48 18.98 17.31
N LEU A 342 3.27 19.33 16.02
CA LEU A 342 4.17 19.03 14.92
C LEU A 342 5.55 19.70 15.11
N TYR A 343 5.58 20.96 15.57
CA TYR A 343 6.84 21.66 15.86
C TYR A 343 7.61 21.04 17.02
N ALA A 344 6.95 20.46 18.01
CA ALA A 344 7.61 19.82 19.14
C ALA A 344 8.40 18.57 18.71
N ALA A 345 7.87 17.82 17.70
CA ALA A 345 8.53 16.62 17.17
C ALA A 345 9.45 16.92 15.96
N GLY A 346 9.37 18.13 15.38
CA GLY A 346 10.11 18.59 14.21
C GLY A 346 9.24 18.74 12.98
N LEU A 347 9.37 19.86 12.28
CA LEU A 347 8.75 20.12 10.99
C LEU A 347 9.84 20.36 9.96
N TYR A 348 9.84 19.58 8.90
CA TYR A 348 10.77 19.69 7.77
C TYR A 348 10.04 20.27 6.57
N ARG A 349 10.62 21.28 5.93
CA ARG A 349 10.15 21.78 4.63
C ARG A 349 11.02 21.20 3.54
N ILE A 350 10.39 20.82 2.45
CA ILE A 350 11.06 20.35 1.24
C ILE A 350 11.14 21.55 0.31
N GLU A 351 12.36 22.00 0.02
CA GLU A 351 12.62 23.19 -0.80
C GLU A 351 13.59 22.86 -1.95
N ASN A 352 13.69 23.74 -2.94
CA ASN A 352 14.65 23.64 -4.05
C ASN A 352 14.60 22.31 -4.80
N VAL A 353 13.40 21.75 -5.02
CA VAL A 353 13.25 20.48 -5.74
C VAL A 353 13.61 20.68 -7.19
N THR A 354 14.59 19.90 -7.65
CA THR A 354 15.04 19.89 -9.05
C THR A 354 15.14 18.45 -9.56
N GLU A 355 14.68 18.23 -10.79
CA GLU A 355 14.77 16.94 -11.49
C GLU A 355 15.65 17.11 -12.74
N THR A 356 16.66 16.25 -12.87
CA THR A 356 17.59 16.21 -14.00
C THR A 356 17.68 14.78 -14.53
N GLU A 357 18.43 14.56 -15.60
CA GLU A 357 18.73 13.21 -16.10
C GLU A 357 19.45 12.34 -15.04
N GLN A 358 20.13 12.95 -14.07
CA GLN A 358 20.84 12.24 -12.99
C GLN A 358 19.92 11.91 -11.81
N GLY A 359 18.66 12.35 -11.83
CA GLY A 359 17.66 12.13 -10.82
C GLY A 359 17.19 13.40 -10.11
N LEU A 360 16.67 13.21 -8.91
CA LEU A 360 16.05 14.21 -8.06
C LEU A 360 17.05 14.77 -7.06
N SER A 361 17.02 16.10 -6.83
CA SER A 361 17.68 16.74 -5.68
C SER A 361 16.76 17.75 -5.02
N PHE A 362 16.89 17.90 -3.70
CA PHE A 362 16.08 18.83 -2.89
C PHE A 362 16.75 19.10 -1.54
N ASP A 363 16.27 20.12 -0.85
CA ASP A 363 16.75 20.48 0.47
C ASP A 363 15.69 20.17 1.54
N LEU A 364 16.12 19.57 2.66
CA LEU A 364 15.32 19.41 3.87
C LEU A 364 15.70 20.53 4.84
N CYS A 365 14.79 21.47 4.99
CA CYS A 365 14.97 22.64 5.84
C CYS A 365 14.21 22.48 7.15
N ARG A 366 14.89 22.63 8.29
CA ARG A 366 14.29 22.60 9.63
C ARG A 366 14.67 23.87 10.38
N LYS A 367 13.71 24.51 11.04
CA LYS A 367 13.97 25.73 11.82
C LYS A 367 15.05 25.48 12.88
N GLY A 368 16.08 26.30 12.86
CA GLY A 368 17.19 26.24 13.83
C GLY A 368 18.24 25.17 13.56
N SER A 369 18.22 24.52 12.38
CA SER A 369 19.23 23.56 11.92
C SER A 369 19.77 23.98 10.55
N ALA A 370 20.95 23.48 10.18
CA ALA A 370 21.44 23.60 8.82
C ALA A 370 20.56 22.82 7.85
N ASP A 371 20.42 23.30 6.62
CA ASP A 371 19.69 22.60 5.57
C ASP A 371 20.45 21.35 5.13
N ILE A 372 19.72 20.27 4.88
CA ILE A 372 20.27 18.98 4.47
C ILE A 372 19.99 18.80 2.99
N HIS A 373 21.03 18.79 2.17
CA HIS A 373 20.90 18.54 0.74
C HIS A 373 20.79 17.04 0.44
N VAL A 374 19.69 16.66 -0.23
CA VAL A 374 19.35 15.28 -0.57
C VAL A 374 19.48 15.09 -2.08
N LYS A 375 20.11 13.98 -2.51
CA LYS A 375 20.16 13.53 -3.91
C LYS A 375 19.66 12.09 -3.99
N ALA A 376 18.82 11.79 -4.98
CA ALA A 376 18.33 10.44 -5.22
C ALA A 376 18.20 10.19 -6.74
N PRO A 377 18.65 9.03 -7.25
CA PRO A 377 18.55 8.68 -8.68
C PRO A 377 17.12 8.23 -9.03
N LEU A 378 16.15 9.11 -8.80
CA LEU A 378 14.72 8.86 -8.95
C LEU A 378 14.09 9.90 -9.85
N SER A 379 13.11 9.51 -10.64
CA SER A 379 12.27 10.40 -11.45
C SER A 379 10.98 10.75 -10.68
N GLY A 380 10.44 11.94 -10.98
CA GLY A 380 9.21 12.46 -10.40
C GLY A 380 9.43 13.26 -9.11
N ALA A 381 9.16 14.58 -9.18
CA ALA A 381 9.34 15.51 -8.06
C ALA A 381 8.59 15.08 -6.79
N PHE A 382 7.45 14.37 -6.92
CA PHE A 382 6.70 13.81 -5.79
C PHE A 382 7.51 12.81 -4.94
N ASN A 383 8.56 12.20 -5.50
CA ASN A 383 9.45 11.31 -4.75
C ASN A 383 10.26 12.07 -3.68
N ALA A 384 10.38 13.39 -3.74
CA ALA A 384 10.95 14.16 -2.65
C ALA A 384 10.19 13.95 -1.33
N CYS A 385 8.85 13.88 -1.40
CA CYS A 385 8.00 13.56 -0.24
C CYS A 385 8.21 12.12 0.25
N ASN A 386 8.24 11.15 -0.67
CA ASN A 386 8.41 9.74 -0.35
C ASN A 386 9.77 9.47 0.31
N VAL A 387 10.84 10.06 -0.25
CA VAL A 387 12.21 9.95 0.27
C VAL A 387 12.34 10.66 1.62
N THR A 388 11.72 11.84 1.79
CA THR A 388 11.71 12.57 3.07
C THR A 388 11.08 11.73 4.18
N ALA A 389 9.88 11.19 3.96
CA ALA A 389 9.21 10.34 4.94
C ALA A 389 10.07 9.11 5.28
N ALA A 390 10.71 8.49 4.28
CA ALA A 390 11.60 7.36 4.48
C ALA A 390 12.85 7.73 5.31
N ILE A 391 13.50 8.83 5.00
CA ILE A 391 14.67 9.33 5.75
C ILE A 391 14.30 9.55 7.22
N LEU A 392 13.21 10.26 7.50
CA LEU A 392 12.80 10.59 8.87
C LEU A 392 12.43 9.34 9.68
N LEU A 393 11.71 8.37 9.08
CA LEU A 393 11.39 7.12 9.77
C LEU A 393 12.64 6.28 10.03
N VAL A 394 13.53 6.14 9.05
CA VAL A 394 14.76 5.33 9.22
C VAL A 394 15.69 5.97 10.23
N ALA A 395 15.85 7.29 10.24
CA ALA A 395 16.62 8.00 11.26
C ALA A 395 16.08 7.68 12.66
N GLN A 396 14.76 7.73 12.87
CA GLN A 396 14.13 7.38 14.14
C GLN A 396 14.32 5.91 14.51
N MET A 397 14.04 4.99 13.59
CA MET A 397 14.12 3.54 13.84
C MET A 397 15.53 3.07 14.16
N THR A 398 16.55 3.71 13.56
CA THR A 398 17.96 3.36 13.73
C THR A 398 18.69 4.20 14.77
N GLU A 399 18.03 5.23 15.32
CA GLU A 399 18.59 6.25 16.21
C GLU A 399 19.82 6.97 15.61
N LYS A 400 19.83 7.12 14.27
CA LYS A 400 20.88 7.80 13.52
C LYS A 400 20.47 9.23 13.19
N ASP A 401 21.46 10.08 12.91
CA ASP A 401 21.21 11.45 12.47
C ASP A 401 20.50 11.47 11.11
N VAL A 402 19.57 12.43 10.94
CA VAL A 402 18.81 12.60 9.70
C VAL A 402 19.74 12.85 8.51
N GLN A 403 20.81 13.62 8.70
CA GLN A 403 21.81 13.91 7.66
C GLN A 403 22.55 12.64 7.23
N GLU A 404 22.87 11.75 8.19
CA GLU A 404 23.52 10.45 7.88
C GLU A 404 22.62 9.60 6.97
N ILE A 405 21.34 9.48 7.32
CA ILE A 405 20.38 8.71 6.51
C ILE A 405 20.09 9.40 5.17
N ALA A 406 19.97 10.73 5.14
CA ALA A 406 19.77 11.49 3.91
C ALA A 406 20.91 11.29 2.89
N ALA A 407 22.15 11.17 3.37
CA ALA A 407 23.29 10.91 2.51
C ALA A 407 23.23 9.53 1.81
N LEU A 408 22.46 8.57 2.34
CA LEU A 408 22.26 7.25 1.73
C LEU A 408 21.27 7.30 0.56
N ALA A 409 20.43 8.33 0.46
CA ALA A 409 19.40 8.43 -0.58
C ALA A 409 19.96 8.40 -2.01
N ARG A 410 21.23 8.79 -2.21
CA ARG A 410 21.94 8.70 -3.50
C ARG A 410 22.10 7.27 -4.03
N HIS A 411 21.87 6.26 -3.21
CA HIS A 411 21.96 4.84 -3.55
C HIS A 411 20.60 4.16 -3.65
N LEU A 412 19.51 4.91 -3.62
CA LEU A 412 18.16 4.38 -3.81
C LEU A 412 17.96 3.92 -5.25
N ASN A 413 17.22 2.84 -5.41
CA ASN A 413 16.72 2.38 -6.69
C ASN A 413 15.23 2.69 -6.82
N PRO A 414 14.73 3.00 -8.04
CA PRO A 414 13.31 3.21 -8.28
C PRO A 414 12.50 1.93 -8.00
N VAL A 415 11.24 2.11 -7.67
CA VAL A 415 10.29 0.98 -7.53
C VAL A 415 9.82 0.57 -8.91
N ARG A 416 9.85 -0.74 -9.19
CA ARG A 416 9.36 -1.28 -10.47
C ARG A 416 7.93 -0.82 -10.75
N GLY A 417 7.71 -0.23 -11.94
CA GLY A 417 6.41 0.27 -12.36
C GLY A 417 5.91 1.52 -11.62
N ARG A 418 6.82 2.32 -11.06
CA ARG A 418 6.56 3.65 -10.52
C ARG A 418 7.49 4.64 -11.19
N MET A 419 6.99 5.33 -12.23
CA MET A 419 7.79 6.17 -13.13
C MET A 419 9.07 5.46 -13.60
N SER A 420 8.95 4.15 -13.87
CA SER A 420 10.09 3.31 -14.26
C SER A 420 10.45 3.55 -15.73
N PRO A 421 11.67 4.04 -16.02
CA PRO A 421 12.11 4.17 -17.40
C PRO A 421 12.44 2.81 -18.02
N ILE A 422 12.12 2.64 -19.30
CA ILE A 422 12.58 1.52 -20.13
C ILE A 422 13.55 2.07 -21.16
N CYS A 423 14.83 1.69 -21.05
CA CYS A 423 15.91 2.17 -21.92
C CYS A 423 16.49 0.98 -22.70
N LYS A 424 16.21 0.91 -24.01
CA LYS A 424 16.75 -0.10 -24.95
C LYS A 424 17.47 0.55 -26.15
N GLY A 425 17.89 1.82 -26.00
CA GLY A 425 18.56 2.57 -27.06
C GLY A 425 17.60 3.31 -28.00
N GLN A 426 16.31 3.33 -27.73
CA GLN A 426 15.32 4.11 -28.47
C GLN A 426 15.52 5.63 -28.25
N PRO A 427 15.22 6.49 -29.28
CA PRO A 427 15.41 7.93 -29.20
C PRO A 427 14.26 8.70 -28.54
N PHE A 428 13.33 8.02 -27.89
CA PHE A 428 12.21 8.56 -27.14
C PHE A 428 12.17 7.94 -25.74
N GLU A 429 11.62 8.67 -24.78
CA GLU A 429 11.46 8.18 -23.41
C GLU A 429 10.27 7.21 -23.33
N VAL A 430 10.42 6.10 -22.59
CA VAL A 430 9.32 5.19 -22.24
C VAL A 430 9.27 5.08 -20.73
N LEU A 431 8.11 5.42 -20.15
CA LEU A 431 7.87 5.40 -18.72
C LEU A 431 6.69 4.49 -18.41
N VAL A 432 6.85 3.65 -17.39
CA VAL A 432 5.77 2.78 -16.86
C VAL A 432 5.38 3.26 -15.48
N ASP A 433 4.08 3.52 -15.28
CA ASP A 433 3.55 3.94 -13.97
C ASP A 433 2.19 3.28 -13.66
N TYR A 434 1.89 3.13 -12.38
CA TYR A 434 0.63 2.56 -11.89
C TYR A 434 -0.51 3.58 -11.81
N ALA A 435 -0.30 4.82 -12.16
CA ALA A 435 -1.34 5.85 -12.12
C ALA A 435 -2.62 5.36 -12.82
N HIS A 436 -3.73 5.30 -12.07
CA HIS A 436 -5.04 4.81 -12.51
C HIS A 436 -6.22 5.58 -11.87
N THR A 437 -5.92 6.70 -11.21
CA THR A 437 -6.90 7.61 -10.61
C THR A 437 -6.72 9.02 -11.15
N PRO A 438 -7.76 9.88 -11.15
CA PRO A 438 -7.61 11.28 -11.52
C PRO A 438 -6.52 12.02 -10.73
N SER A 439 -6.41 11.76 -9.43
CA SER A 439 -5.38 12.34 -8.56
C SER A 439 -3.97 11.94 -9.01
N SER A 440 -3.74 10.64 -9.28
CA SER A 440 -2.44 10.19 -9.76
C SER A 440 -2.09 10.75 -11.15
N PHE A 441 -3.09 10.97 -12.01
CA PHE A 441 -2.87 11.63 -13.30
C PHE A 441 -2.39 13.06 -13.12
N TYR A 442 -3.01 13.85 -12.24
CA TYR A 442 -2.54 15.19 -11.90
C TYR A 442 -1.15 15.21 -11.23
N THR A 443 -0.76 14.13 -10.56
CA THR A 443 0.59 13.99 -9.98
C THR A 443 1.64 13.72 -11.07
N VAL A 444 1.29 12.94 -12.10
CA VAL A 444 2.24 12.48 -13.12
C VAL A 444 2.33 13.42 -14.33
N PHE A 445 1.20 13.85 -14.89
CA PHE A 445 1.17 14.57 -16.17
C PHE A 445 1.78 15.97 -16.13
N PRO A 446 1.46 16.89 -15.20
CA PRO A 446 1.99 18.25 -15.22
C PRO A 446 3.52 18.30 -15.13
N PRO A 447 4.21 17.59 -14.22
CA PRO A 447 5.67 17.56 -14.21
C PRO A 447 6.27 16.95 -15.46
N LEU A 448 5.67 15.87 -15.99
CA LEU A 448 6.12 15.25 -17.22
C LEU A 448 6.00 16.22 -18.40
N ARG A 449 4.88 16.96 -18.49
CA ARG A 449 4.69 17.98 -19.57
C ARG A 449 5.72 19.10 -19.51
N GLN A 450 6.08 19.56 -18.31
CA GLN A 450 7.11 20.59 -18.14
C GLN A 450 8.50 20.11 -18.58
N LYS A 451 8.83 18.85 -18.29
CA LYS A 451 10.13 18.22 -18.63
C LYS A 451 10.22 17.87 -20.11
N THR A 452 9.14 17.39 -20.73
CA THR A 452 9.14 16.85 -22.09
C THR A 452 9.08 17.96 -23.13
N LYS A 453 10.12 18.08 -23.96
CA LYS A 453 10.17 19.04 -25.08
C LYS A 453 9.37 18.56 -26.30
N GLY A 454 9.31 17.25 -26.52
CA GLY A 454 8.57 16.60 -27.57
C GLY A 454 7.09 16.40 -27.22
N ARG A 455 6.46 15.45 -27.91
CA ARG A 455 5.07 15.07 -27.64
C ARG A 455 5.00 14.08 -26.48
N ILE A 456 3.86 14.10 -25.80
CA ILE A 456 3.49 13.06 -24.84
C ILE A 456 2.46 12.14 -25.52
N ILE A 457 2.75 10.84 -25.52
CA ILE A 457 1.87 9.78 -25.97
C ILE A 457 1.48 8.98 -24.74
N SER A 458 0.25 9.07 -24.28
CA SER A 458 -0.21 8.32 -23.12
C SER A 458 -1.06 7.11 -23.51
N LEU A 459 -0.84 6.00 -22.83
CA LEU A 459 -1.55 4.74 -23.02
C LEU A 459 -2.11 4.27 -21.68
N PHE A 460 -3.44 4.09 -21.57
CA PHE A 460 -4.09 3.66 -20.35
C PHE A 460 -5.49 3.08 -20.59
N GLY A 461 -6.02 2.45 -19.55
CA GLY A 461 -7.39 1.95 -19.46
C GLY A 461 -8.05 2.33 -18.16
N SER A 462 -9.07 1.57 -17.79
CA SER A 462 -9.70 1.64 -16.47
C SER A 462 -10.25 0.26 -16.10
N GLY A 463 -10.22 -0.07 -14.81
CA GLY A 463 -10.80 -1.31 -14.32
C GLY A 463 -12.32 -1.35 -14.47
N GLY A 464 -12.85 -2.47 -14.95
CA GLY A 464 -14.28 -2.79 -14.95
C GLY A 464 -14.79 -3.10 -13.54
N GLU A 465 -16.10 -2.98 -13.33
CA GLU A 465 -16.78 -3.19 -12.04
C GLU A 465 -16.20 -2.31 -10.92
N ARG A 466 -15.75 -1.11 -11.29
CA ARG A 466 -15.17 -0.08 -10.43
C ARG A 466 -15.87 1.25 -10.65
N ASP A 467 -15.40 2.30 -9.96
CA ASP A 467 -15.92 3.65 -10.13
C ASP A 467 -15.92 4.09 -11.61
N THR A 468 -17.11 4.24 -12.20
CA THR A 468 -17.29 4.66 -13.60
C THR A 468 -17.14 6.16 -13.76
N GLN A 469 -17.37 6.95 -12.70
CA GLN A 469 -17.33 8.42 -12.77
C GLN A 469 -15.92 8.95 -13.02
N LYS A 470 -14.89 8.20 -12.60
CA LYS A 470 -13.49 8.57 -12.85
C LYS A 470 -13.09 8.49 -14.33
N ARG A 471 -13.78 7.66 -15.15
CA ARG A 471 -13.38 7.35 -16.54
C ARG A 471 -13.33 8.60 -17.43
N PRO A 472 -14.39 9.40 -17.59
CA PRO A 472 -14.30 10.62 -18.41
C PRO A 472 -13.37 11.66 -17.80
N VAL A 473 -13.20 11.70 -16.47
CA VAL A 473 -12.24 12.61 -15.82
C VAL A 473 -10.81 12.26 -16.18
N GLN A 474 -10.44 10.97 -16.17
CA GLN A 474 -9.13 10.49 -16.62
C GLN A 474 -8.88 10.85 -18.09
N GLY A 475 -9.86 10.61 -18.97
CA GLY A 475 -9.79 11.00 -20.38
C GLY A 475 -9.56 12.50 -20.58
N LYS A 476 -10.26 13.34 -19.80
CA LYS A 476 -10.10 14.80 -19.84
C LYS A 476 -8.67 15.18 -19.43
N ILE A 477 -8.18 14.73 -18.28
CA ILE A 477 -6.84 15.07 -17.80
C ILE A 477 -5.77 14.61 -18.81
N ALA A 478 -5.84 13.36 -19.27
CA ALA A 478 -4.89 12.86 -20.25
C ALA A 478 -4.88 13.71 -21.53
N SER A 479 -6.03 14.15 -22.04
CA SER A 479 -6.14 14.96 -23.25
C SER A 479 -5.70 16.42 -23.06
N GLU A 480 -5.59 16.91 -21.83
CA GLU A 480 -5.06 18.26 -21.53
C GLU A 480 -3.52 18.28 -21.59
N TYR A 481 -2.87 17.17 -21.28
CA TYR A 481 -1.40 17.09 -21.16
C TYR A 481 -0.73 16.26 -22.24
N SER A 482 -1.47 15.39 -22.94
CA SER A 482 -0.93 14.52 -23.98
C SER A 482 -1.30 15.00 -25.38
N ASP A 483 -0.37 14.85 -26.31
CA ASP A 483 -0.58 15.13 -27.75
C ASP A 483 -1.31 13.96 -28.43
N ILE A 484 -1.14 12.74 -27.92
CA ILE A 484 -1.78 11.51 -28.40
C ILE A 484 -2.21 10.69 -27.19
N VAL A 485 -3.45 10.19 -27.24
CA VAL A 485 -4.01 9.28 -26.23
C VAL A 485 -4.39 7.96 -26.90
N ILE A 486 -3.95 6.86 -26.32
CA ILE A 486 -4.31 5.50 -26.72
C ILE A 486 -5.02 4.83 -25.57
N LEU A 487 -6.31 4.56 -25.73
CA LEU A 487 -7.13 3.87 -24.74
C LEU A 487 -7.10 2.37 -25.01
N THR A 488 -6.90 1.58 -23.96
CA THR A 488 -6.70 0.14 -24.08
C THR A 488 -7.20 -0.59 -22.82
N ASP A 489 -7.29 -1.92 -22.87
CA ASP A 489 -7.73 -2.71 -21.71
C ASP A 489 -6.75 -2.59 -20.54
N GLU A 490 -7.35 -2.49 -19.34
CA GLU A 490 -6.65 -2.66 -18.06
C GLU A 490 -7.11 -4.00 -17.45
N ASP A 491 -8.26 -4.03 -16.79
CA ASP A 491 -8.99 -5.21 -16.35
C ASP A 491 -10.47 -5.01 -16.64
N PRO A 492 -10.98 -5.33 -17.82
CA PRO A 492 -12.39 -5.11 -18.16
C PRO A 492 -13.36 -5.90 -17.28
N ARG A 493 -12.93 -7.06 -16.75
CA ARG A 493 -13.74 -7.96 -15.93
C ARG A 493 -15.06 -8.33 -16.60
N GLY A 494 -16.21 -8.04 -15.96
CA GLY A 494 -17.53 -8.35 -16.50
C GLY A 494 -18.08 -7.34 -17.50
N GLU A 495 -17.38 -6.22 -17.74
CA GLU A 495 -17.82 -5.17 -18.68
C GLU A 495 -17.29 -5.41 -20.09
N GLU A 496 -17.99 -4.88 -21.10
CA GLU A 496 -17.53 -4.91 -22.49
C GLU A 496 -16.36 -3.94 -22.69
N PRO A 497 -15.19 -4.44 -23.17
CA PRO A 497 -13.98 -3.62 -23.30
C PRO A 497 -14.18 -2.32 -24.05
N MET A 498 -14.83 -2.37 -25.23
CA MET A 498 -15.00 -1.18 -26.06
C MET A 498 -15.92 -0.13 -25.42
N GLU A 499 -16.99 -0.54 -24.72
CA GLU A 499 -17.88 0.38 -24.01
C GLU A 499 -17.14 1.11 -22.90
N LEU A 500 -16.28 0.41 -22.17
CA LEU A 500 -15.42 1.00 -21.14
C LEU A 500 -14.49 2.07 -21.75
N LEU A 501 -13.84 1.76 -22.88
CA LEU A 501 -12.97 2.72 -23.57
C LEU A 501 -13.74 3.94 -24.09
N GLU A 502 -14.98 3.78 -24.57
CA GLU A 502 -15.83 4.90 -24.98
C GLU A 502 -16.19 5.83 -23.82
N MET A 503 -16.40 5.28 -22.60
CA MET A 503 -16.63 6.12 -21.41
C MET A 503 -15.40 7.00 -21.10
N ILE A 504 -14.19 6.49 -21.27
CA ILE A 504 -12.97 7.29 -21.10
C ILE A 504 -12.84 8.30 -22.22
N ALA A 505 -13.08 7.89 -23.48
CA ALA A 505 -12.99 8.71 -24.68
C ALA A 505 -13.94 9.91 -24.64
N ALA A 506 -15.10 9.78 -23.97
CA ALA A 506 -16.05 10.89 -23.76
C ALA A 506 -15.41 12.10 -23.06
N GLY A 507 -14.34 11.89 -22.27
CA GLY A 507 -13.55 12.97 -21.66
C GLY A 507 -12.51 13.60 -22.59
N CYS A 508 -12.07 12.91 -23.65
CA CYS A 508 -11.01 13.35 -24.54
C CYS A 508 -11.49 14.31 -25.64
N THR A 509 -12.21 15.36 -25.25
CA THR A 509 -12.91 16.25 -26.20
C THR A 509 -12.02 17.10 -27.10
N SER A 510 -10.74 17.30 -26.73
CA SER A 510 -9.76 18.08 -27.51
C SER A 510 -9.06 17.26 -28.58
N LEU A 511 -9.18 15.93 -28.56
CA LEU A 511 -8.48 15.02 -29.46
C LEU A 511 -9.40 14.48 -30.56
N LYS A 512 -8.77 14.10 -31.70
CA LYS A 512 -9.49 13.58 -32.87
C LYS A 512 -9.37 12.07 -32.99
N ARG A 513 -10.50 11.40 -33.10
CA ARG A 513 -10.59 9.94 -33.27
C ARG A 513 -9.78 9.47 -34.47
N ASN A 514 -8.98 8.41 -34.33
CA ASN A 514 -8.08 7.81 -35.31
C ASN A 514 -6.93 8.71 -35.82
N GLU A 515 -6.76 9.91 -35.26
CA GLU A 515 -5.62 10.80 -35.53
C GLU A 515 -4.75 11.00 -34.28
N THR A 516 -5.36 11.47 -33.18
CA THR A 516 -4.70 11.73 -31.90
C THR A 516 -5.36 11.00 -30.72
N LEU A 517 -6.53 10.38 -30.93
CA LEU A 517 -7.20 9.50 -30.00
C LEU A 517 -7.46 8.14 -30.66
N PHE A 518 -6.90 7.08 -30.07
CA PHE A 518 -7.06 5.70 -30.52
C PHE A 518 -7.70 4.85 -29.44
N LEU A 519 -8.65 3.97 -29.81
CA LEU A 519 -9.23 2.96 -28.94
C LEU A 519 -8.83 1.58 -29.47
N ILE A 520 -7.95 0.91 -28.74
CA ILE A 520 -7.36 -0.37 -29.11
C ILE A 520 -7.43 -1.29 -27.89
N PRO A 521 -8.46 -2.15 -27.76
CA PRO A 521 -8.62 -3.03 -26.61
C PRO A 521 -7.40 -3.91 -26.34
N ASP A 522 -6.83 -4.52 -27.37
CA ASP A 522 -5.60 -5.32 -27.22
C ASP A 522 -4.42 -4.44 -26.78
N ARG A 523 -4.05 -4.57 -25.50
CA ARG A 523 -3.00 -3.76 -24.90
C ARG A 523 -1.63 -3.97 -25.56
N LYS A 524 -1.33 -5.17 -26.03
CA LYS A 524 -0.08 -5.44 -26.76
C LYS A 524 -0.02 -4.70 -28.10
N ALA A 525 -1.13 -4.69 -28.82
CA ALA A 525 -1.26 -3.93 -30.05
C ALA A 525 -1.23 -2.42 -29.78
N ALA A 526 -1.84 -1.96 -28.68
CA ALA A 526 -1.83 -0.57 -28.27
C ALA A 526 -0.41 -0.05 -27.97
N ILE A 527 0.43 -0.83 -27.28
CA ILE A 527 1.84 -0.47 -27.02
C ILE A 527 2.62 -0.35 -28.34
N ARG A 528 2.47 -1.30 -29.25
CA ARG A 528 3.11 -1.24 -30.58
C ARG A 528 2.65 -0.01 -31.36
N LYS A 529 1.38 0.33 -31.28
CA LYS A 529 0.85 1.55 -31.89
C LYS A 529 1.49 2.79 -31.27
N ALA A 530 1.61 2.87 -29.92
CA ALA A 530 2.25 3.98 -29.23
C ALA A 530 3.70 4.20 -29.71
N PHE A 531 4.47 3.13 -29.74
CA PHE A 531 5.87 3.19 -30.17
C PHE A 531 6.02 3.54 -31.67
N SER A 532 5.13 3.04 -32.54
CA SER A 532 5.13 3.38 -33.96
C SER A 532 4.85 4.86 -34.23
N LEU A 533 4.18 5.56 -33.32
CA LEU A 533 3.87 6.99 -33.41
C LEU A 533 4.96 7.86 -32.79
N ALA A 534 5.81 7.29 -31.92
CA ALA A 534 6.84 8.03 -31.20
C ALA A 534 7.97 8.52 -32.13
N ARG A 535 8.50 9.69 -31.83
CA ARG A 535 9.59 10.36 -32.54
C ARG A 535 10.71 10.70 -31.56
N PRO A 536 11.92 10.97 -32.02
CA PRO A 536 13.01 11.43 -31.18
C PRO A 536 12.59 12.61 -30.28
N GLY A 537 12.84 12.48 -28.98
CA GLY A 537 12.49 13.48 -27.97
C GLY A 537 11.05 13.42 -27.43
N ASP A 538 10.20 12.52 -27.92
CA ASP A 538 8.87 12.26 -27.36
C ASP A 538 8.98 11.46 -26.05
N ALA A 539 7.91 11.49 -25.24
CA ALA A 539 7.72 10.63 -24.09
C ALA A 539 6.48 9.73 -24.28
N VAL A 540 6.63 8.43 -24.13
CA VAL A 540 5.55 7.45 -24.13
C VAL A 540 5.29 7.00 -22.70
N LEU A 541 4.06 7.19 -22.23
CA LEU A 541 3.65 6.91 -20.85
C LEU A 541 2.65 5.75 -20.81
N LEU A 542 3.05 4.63 -20.23
CA LEU A 542 2.25 3.42 -20.09
C LEU A 542 1.67 3.38 -18.66
N LEU A 543 0.35 3.53 -18.53
CA LEU A 543 -0.32 3.70 -17.24
C LEU A 543 -1.28 2.55 -16.91
N GLY A 544 -1.49 2.33 -15.60
CA GLY A 544 -2.52 1.47 -15.04
C GLY A 544 -2.04 0.06 -14.72
N LYS A 545 -1.45 -0.68 -15.65
CA LYS A 545 -1.03 -2.09 -15.44
C LYS A 545 0.27 -2.27 -14.69
N SER A 546 1.30 -1.52 -15.06
CA SER A 546 2.56 -1.42 -14.32
C SER A 546 3.14 -2.76 -13.86
N HIS A 547 3.00 -3.10 -12.58
CA HIS A 547 3.51 -4.30 -11.92
C HIS A 547 2.51 -5.46 -11.88
N GLU A 548 1.28 -5.25 -12.34
CA GLU A 548 0.26 -6.30 -12.35
C GLU A 548 0.62 -7.39 -13.36
N ASN A 549 0.41 -8.65 -12.96
CA ASN A 549 0.87 -9.83 -13.69
C ASN A 549 -0.19 -10.48 -14.58
N SER A 550 -1.35 -9.83 -14.75
CA SER A 550 -2.46 -10.34 -15.57
C SER A 550 -3.37 -9.24 -16.09
N ILE A 551 -4.18 -9.57 -17.10
CA ILE A 551 -5.37 -8.82 -17.51
C ILE A 551 -6.57 -9.71 -17.26
N ILE A 552 -7.56 -9.20 -16.50
CA ILE A 552 -8.74 -9.94 -16.05
C ILE A 552 -9.93 -9.61 -16.95
N TYR A 553 -10.46 -10.62 -17.64
CA TYR A 553 -11.71 -10.57 -18.40
C TYR A 553 -12.80 -11.37 -17.69
N LYS A 554 -14.02 -11.27 -18.15
CA LYS A 554 -15.20 -11.97 -17.59
C LYS A 554 -15.01 -13.49 -17.51
N ASP A 555 -14.40 -14.07 -18.52
CA ASP A 555 -14.30 -15.52 -18.75
C ASP A 555 -12.88 -16.06 -18.66
N ARG A 556 -11.87 -15.19 -18.59
CA ARG A 556 -10.47 -15.59 -18.60
C ARG A 556 -9.56 -14.58 -17.89
N VAL A 557 -8.42 -15.07 -17.41
CA VAL A 557 -7.30 -14.28 -16.90
C VAL A 557 -6.09 -14.53 -17.82
N ILE A 558 -5.56 -13.50 -18.40
CA ILE A 558 -4.41 -13.57 -19.31
C ILE A 558 -3.16 -13.15 -18.54
N PRO A 559 -2.11 -14.00 -18.42
CA PRO A 559 -0.82 -13.58 -17.88
C PRO A 559 -0.25 -12.41 -18.69
N TYR A 560 0.23 -11.38 -17.99
CA TYR A 560 0.68 -10.16 -18.60
C TYR A 560 1.81 -9.52 -17.78
N ASP A 561 2.77 -8.89 -18.43
CA ASP A 561 3.84 -8.11 -17.80
C ASP A 561 4.10 -6.88 -18.69
N GLU A 562 3.72 -5.71 -18.20
CA GLU A 562 3.80 -4.44 -18.94
C GLU A 562 5.22 -4.10 -19.37
N ILE A 563 6.19 -4.26 -18.48
CA ILE A 563 7.59 -3.93 -18.77
C ILE A 563 8.15 -4.88 -19.83
N LYS A 564 7.92 -6.19 -19.65
CA LYS A 564 8.38 -7.19 -20.61
C LYS A 564 7.72 -7.04 -21.98
N GLU A 565 6.43 -6.68 -22.03
CA GLU A 565 5.73 -6.44 -23.29
C GLU A 565 6.25 -5.19 -24.00
N ALA A 566 6.54 -4.12 -23.23
CA ALA A 566 7.16 -2.91 -23.79
C ALA A 566 8.58 -3.18 -24.29
N GLU A 567 9.39 -3.93 -23.54
CA GLU A 567 10.73 -4.34 -24.01
C GLU A 567 10.66 -5.19 -25.29
N THR A 568 9.68 -6.12 -25.36
CA THR A 568 9.45 -6.93 -26.57
C THR A 568 9.08 -6.06 -27.76
N ALA A 569 8.17 -5.11 -27.56
CA ALA A 569 7.77 -4.19 -28.64
C ALA A 569 8.92 -3.28 -29.11
N LEU A 570 9.80 -2.84 -28.21
CA LEU A 570 11.03 -2.11 -28.58
C LEU A 570 12.01 -2.99 -29.35
N ALA A 571 12.19 -4.24 -28.93
CA ALA A 571 13.05 -5.20 -29.62
C ALA A 571 12.55 -5.51 -31.05
N GLU A 572 11.24 -5.61 -31.28
CA GLU A 572 10.63 -5.73 -32.60
C GLU A 572 10.94 -4.53 -33.52
N MET A 573 11.19 -3.35 -32.95
CA MET A 573 11.63 -2.15 -33.65
C MET A 573 13.15 -2.05 -33.83
N GLY A 574 13.91 -3.03 -33.32
CA GLY A 574 15.38 -3.07 -33.43
C GLY A 574 16.12 -2.46 -32.23
N TYR A 575 15.41 -2.07 -31.15
CA TYR A 575 16.02 -1.54 -29.93
C TYR A 575 16.21 -2.68 -28.91
N THR A 576 17.41 -3.21 -28.80
CA THR A 576 17.71 -4.39 -27.95
C THR A 576 18.46 -4.06 -26.68
N GLY A 577 18.96 -2.82 -26.53
CA GLY A 577 19.77 -2.37 -25.39
C GLY A 577 21.09 -3.14 -25.33
N GLU A 578 22.15 -2.65 -25.95
CA GLU A 578 23.53 -3.03 -25.62
C GLU A 578 24.09 -2.08 -24.56
#